data_6c9b5b71b4ee22972d96930d0e97a351
#
_entry.id   6c9b5b71b4ee22972d96930d0e97a351
#
_cell.length_a   1.000
_cell.length_b   1.000
_cell.length_c   1.000
_cell.angle_alpha   90.00
_cell.angle_beta   90.00
_cell.angle_gamma   90.00
#
_symmetry.space_group_name_H-M   'P 1'
#
loop_
_entity.id
_entity.type
_entity.pdbx_description
1 polymer ?
#
loop_
_entity_poly.entity_id
_entity_poly.type
_entity_poly.pdbx_seq_one_letter_code
_entity_poly.pdbx_strand_id
1 'polypeptide(L)'
;MINTILVEDDLYIQKHFVDRLAADGEVFLFGVFRDAFEAEKHCDATVKLVLMDVQTQHKHSGLAAAKRIKKAFPQIKIVVATSLVDPEVLQRAKMGAADSLWYKDHGTEELMSVVKRTLAGEKVFPDTAPAIEMEGTMSDVFSPRQLDILRLYIKGFTYQEIADKLGISKNGVRWNLDDMVEKSGFESREALVATAIENKLMVITLKDE
;
A
#
# COMPACT_ATOMS: atom_id res chain seq x y z
N MET A 1 6.56 10.54 -25.91
CA MET A 1 7.20 9.93 -24.74
C MET A 1 6.40 10.31 -23.49
N ILE A 2 6.21 9.37 -22.57
CA ILE A 2 5.42 9.50 -21.35
C ILE A 2 6.36 9.85 -20.21
N ASN A 3 6.42 11.13 -19.82
CA ASN A 3 7.23 11.58 -18.69
C ASN A 3 6.72 10.90 -17.40
N THR A 4 7.56 10.06 -16.82
CA THR A 4 7.23 9.19 -15.69
C THR A 4 8.12 9.45 -14.50
N ILE A 5 7.52 9.56 -13.32
CA ILE A 5 8.22 9.53 -12.03
C ILE A 5 8.06 8.14 -11.43
N LEU A 6 9.18 7.56 -10.99
CA LEU A 6 9.22 6.33 -10.23
C LEU A 6 9.57 6.63 -8.77
N VAL A 7 8.80 6.07 -7.85
CA VAL A 7 9.04 6.18 -6.39
C VAL A 7 9.13 4.79 -5.80
N GLU A 8 10.32 4.43 -5.31
CA GLU A 8 10.64 3.11 -4.77
C GLU A 8 11.88 3.21 -3.88
N ASP A 9 11.84 2.80 -2.64
CA ASP A 9 12.97 2.92 -1.71
C ASP A 9 13.86 1.67 -1.64
N ASP A 10 13.37 0.51 -2.04
CA ASP A 10 14.19 -0.67 -2.24
C ASP A 10 14.99 -0.56 -3.55
N LEU A 11 16.32 -0.53 -3.45
CA LEU A 11 17.19 -0.31 -4.60
C LEU A 11 17.14 -1.43 -5.65
N TYR A 12 16.87 -2.67 -5.24
CA TYR A 12 16.77 -3.79 -6.18
C TYR A 12 15.46 -3.73 -6.96
N ILE A 13 14.35 -3.47 -6.27
CA ILE A 13 13.04 -3.29 -6.91
C ILE A 13 13.05 -2.04 -7.79
N GLN A 14 13.62 -0.93 -7.32
CA GLN A 14 13.79 0.30 -8.07
C GLN A 14 14.52 0.04 -9.39
N LYS A 15 15.68 -0.65 -9.33
CA LYS A 15 16.42 -1.01 -10.53
C LYS A 15 15.60 -1.87 -11.49
N HIS A 16 14.89 -2.86 -10.98
CA HIS A 16 14.02 -3.70 -11.78
C HIS A 16 12.94 -2.88 -12.50
N PHE A 17 12.30 -1.94 -11.83
CA PHE A 17 11.31 -1.06 -12.45
C PHE A 17 11.93 -0.11 -13.49
N VAL A 18 13.12 0.47 -13.20
CA VAL A 18 13.85 1.29 -14.16
C VAL A 18 14.11 0.51 -15.45
N ASP A 19 14.64 -0.72 -15.34
CA ASP A 19 14.96 -1.56 -16.50
C ASP A 19 13.68 -1.91 -17.29
N ARG A 20 12.57 -2.22 -16.62
CA ARG A 20 11.29 -2.54 -17.29
C ARG A 20 10.64 -1.34 -17.97
N LEU A 21 10.62 -0.19 -17.30
CA LEU A 21 10.07 1.04 -17.87
C LEU A 21 10.89 1.53 -19.07
N ALA A 22 12.21 1.45 -18.96
CA ALA A 22 13.10 1.83 -20.06
C ALA A 22 12.98 0.91 -21.29
N ALA A 23 12.69 -0.36 -21.11
CA ALA A 23 12.51 -1.32 -22.20
C ALA A 23 11.23 -1.10 -23.02
N ASP A 24 10.25 -0.37 -22.51
CA ASP A 24 8.97 -0.12 -23.20
C ASP A 24 9.12 0.81 -24.41
N GLY A 25 10.11 1.71 -24.40
CA GLY A 25 10.39 2.66 -25.49
C GLY A 25 9.43 3.87 -25.57
N GLU A 26 8.27 3.83 -24.93
CA GLU A 26 7.32 4.94 -24.86
C GLU A 26 7.47 5.76 -23.56
N VAL A 27 8.00 5.12 -22.52
CA VAL A 27 8.22 5.69 -21.19
C VAL A 27 9.55 6.43 -21.14
N PHE A 28 9.53 7.65 -20.62
CA PHE A 28 10.71 8.42 -20.29
C PHE A 28 10.77 8.66 -18.79
N LEU A 29 11.79 8.12 -18.12
CA LEU A 29 12.00 8.33 -16.69
C LEU A 29 12.44 9.77 -16.44
N PHE A 30 11.50 10.62 -16.10
CA PHE A 30 11.70 12.02 -15.77
C PHE A 30 12.39 12.18 -14.40
N GLY A 31 12.08 11.27 -13.45
CA GLY A 31 12.69 11.23 -12.13
C GLY A 31 12.55 9.87 -11.46
N VAL A 32 13.53 9.53 -10.64
CA VAL A 32 13.54 8.31 -9.80
C VAL A 32 13.83 8.73 -8.38
N PHE A 33 12.92 8.46 -7.47
CA PHE A 33 12.98 8.90 -6.08
C PHE A 33 12.82 7.73 -5.14
N ARG A 34 13.39 7.87 -3.94
CA ARG A 34 13.22 6.91 -2.85
C ARG A 34 12.23 7.38 -1.80
N ASP A 35 11.81 8.62 -1.91
CA ASP A 35 10.92 9.30 -0.97
C ASP A 35 9.73 9.92 -1.70
N ALA A 36 8.52 9.60 -1.23
CA ALA A 36 7.29 10.04 -1.88
C ALA A 36 7.08 11.57 -1.80
N PHE A 37 7.49 12.20 -0.69
CA PHE A 37 7.32 13.64 -0.52
C PHE A 37 8.35 14.44 -1.32
N GLU A 38 9.51 13.86 -1.57
CA GLU A 38 10.49 14.44 -2.49
C GLU A 38 9.97 14.33 -3.93
N ALA A 39 9.47 13.17 -4.33
CA ALA A 39 8.87 12.98 -5.65
C ALA A 39 7.68 13.95 -5.91
N GLU A 40 6.85 14.18 -4.91
CA GLU A 40 5.72 15.12 -4.99
C GLU A 40 6.17 16.54 -5.37
N LYS A 41 7.28 17.03 -4.83
CA LYS A 41 7.84 18.35 -5.15
C LYS A 41 8.34 18.47 -6.59
N HIS A 42 8.64 17.35 -7.24
CA HIS A 42 9.12 17.30 -8.63
C HIS A 42 7.98 17.02 -9.64
N CYS A 43 6.74 16.87 -9.18
CA CYS A 43 5.60 16.77 -10.08
C CYS A 43 5.23 18.13 -10.67
N ASP A 44 5.05 18.16 -11.99
CA ASP A 44 4.57 19.31 -12.73
C ASP A 44 3.60 18.90 -13.85
N ALA A 45 3.13 19.86 -14.64
CA ALA A 45 2.19 19.61 -15.73
C ALA A 45 2.73 18.72 -16.87
N THR A 46 4.04 18.53 -16.96
CA THR A 46 4.69 17.70 -17.99
C THR A 46 4.69 16.22 -17.63
N VAL A 47 4.59 15.89 -16.32
CA VAL A 47 4.51 14.51 -15.82
C VAL A 47 3.17 13.90 -16.24
N LYS A 48 3.22 12.67 -16.76
CA LYS A 48 2.02 11.94 -17.21
C LYS A 48 1.70 10.73 -16.33
N LEU A 49 2.74 10.12 -15.75
CA LEU A 49 2.63 8.91 -14.95
C LEU A 49 3.48 9.04 -13.68
N VAL A 50 2.95 8.57 -12.57
CA VAL A 50 3.72 8.28 -11.36
C VAL A 50 3.51 6.82 -10.99
N LEU A 51 4.60 6.06 -10.92
CA LEU A 51 4.62 4.74 -10.32
C LEU A 51 5.06 4.91 -8.85
N MET A 52 4.16 4.63 -7.91
CA MET A 52 4.28 5.03 -6.51
C MET A 52 4.25 3.85 -5.57
N ASP A 53 5.33 3.60 -4.83
CA ASP A 53 5.24 2.69 -3.68
C ASP A 53 4.48 3.33 -2.51
N VAL A 54 3.86 2.49 -1.70
CA VAL A 54 3.14 2.91 -0.48
C VAL A 54 4.10 3.23 0.66
N GLN A 55 5.12 2.37 0.85
CA GLN A 55 6.17 2.57 1.86
C GLN A 55 7.39 3.19 1.19
N THR A 56 7.76 4.38 1.64
CA THR A 56 8.93 5.08 1.09
C THR A 56 9.88 5.53 2.20
N GLN A 57 11.05 6.04 1.84
CA GLN A 57 12.02 6.51 2.82
C GLN A 57 11.40 7.45 3.85
N HIS A 58 12.01 7.54 5.02
CA HIS A 58 11.57 8.35 6.17
C HIS A 58 10.17 7.97 6.69
N LYS A 59 9.64 6.80 6.27
CA LYS A 59 8.26 6.34 6.54
C LYS A 59 7.20 7.25 5.93
N HIS A 60 7.53 8.00 4.86
CA HIS A 60 6.55 8.82 4.17
C HIS A 60 5.57 7.93 3.38
N SER A 61 4.30 8.32 3.44
CA SER A 61 3.20 7.57 2.81
C SER A 61 3.08 7.95 1.34
N GLY A 62 3.32 6.97 0.45
CA GLY A 62 3.08 7.15 -0.98
C GLY A 62 1.62 7.43 -1.30
N LEU A 63 0.66 6.85 -0.54
CA LEU A 63 -0.76 7.15 -0.72
C LEU A 63 -1.11 8.59 -0.36
N ALA A 64 -0.48 9.16 0.67
CA ALA A 64 -0.69 10.54 1.04
C ALA A 64 -0.13 11.49 -0.03
N ALA A 65 1.09 11.25 -0.49
CA ALA A 65 1.69 12.00 -1.60
C ALA A 65 0.86 11.87 -2.88
N ALA A 66 0.44 10.66 -3.26
CA ALA A 66 -0.41 10.41 -4.41
C ALA A 66 -1.71 11.23 -4.36
N LYS A 67 -2.38 11.27 -3.21
CA LYS A 67 -3.59 12.07 -3.02
C LYS A 67 -3.33 13.58 -3.22
N ARG A 68 -2.19 14.10 -2.73
CA ARG A 68 -1.81 15.51 -2.91
C ARG A 68 -1.45 15.80 -4.38
N ILE A 69 -0.70 14.89 -5.02
CA ILE A 69 -0.39 14.99 -6.46
C ILE A 69 -1.68 15.02 -7.29
N LYS A 70 -2.63 14.11 -7.04
CA LYS A 70 -3.94 14.09 -7.72
C LYS A 70 -4.72 15.38 -7.53
N LYS A 71 -4.64 15.97 -6.34
CA LYS A 71 -5.31 17.27 -6.05
C LYS A 71 -4.67 18.43 -6.83
N ALA A 72 -3.33 18.45 -6.92
CA ALA A 72 -2.59 19.51 -7.59
C ALA A 72 -2.58 19.33 -9.12
N PHE A 73 -2.47 18.10 -9.59
CA PHE A 73 -2.31 17.71 -10.99
C PHE A 73 -3.26 16.55 -11.35
N PRO A 74 -4.57 16.79 -11.49
CA PRO A 74 -5.57 15.71 -11.71
C PRO A 74 -5.33 14.87 -12.96
N GLN A 75 -4.59 15.43 -13.95
CA GLN A 75 -4.26 14.77 -15.21
C GLN A 75 -3.16 13.71 -15.07
N ILE A 76 -2.32 13.78 -14.02
CA ILE A 76 -1.27 12.78 -13.78
C ILE A 76 -1.93 11.46 -13.45
N LYS A 77 -1.57 10.41 -14.16
CA LYS A 77 -1.97 9.04 -13.83
C LYS A 77 -1.06 8.49 -12.73
N ILE A 78 -1.66 7.84 -11.75
CA ILE A 78 -0.92 7.25 -10.63
C ILE A 78 -1.24 5.76 -10.56
N VAL A 79 -0.20 4.95 -10.71
CA VAL A 79 -0.23 3.51 -10.42
C VAL A 79 0.48 3.29 -9.10
N VAL A 80 -0.25 2.83 -8.10
CA VAL A 80 0.36 2.37 -6.84
C VAL A 80 0.92 0.97 -7.07
N ALA A 81 2.22 0.78 -6.82
CA ALA A 81 2.91 -0.51 -6.89
C ALA A 81 3.45 -0.85 -5.51
N THR A 82 2.92 -1.88 -4.86
CA THR A 82 3.26 -2.17 -3.46
C THR A 82 3.30 -3.66 -3.16
N SER A 83 4.15 -4.06 -2.22
CA SER A 83 4.11 -5.39 -1.60
C SER A 83 3.18 -5.44 -0.37
N LEU A 84 2.69 -4.30 0.08
CA LEU A 84 1.83 -4.22 1.27
C LEU A 84 0.41 -4.67 0.92
N VAL A 85 -0.04 -5.76 1.53
CA VAL A 85 -1.35 -6.38 1.25
C VAL A 85 -2.46 -5.96 2.23
N ASP A 86 -2.24 -4.88 2.99
CA ASP A 86 -3.27 -4.32 3.86
C ASP A 86 -4.51 -3.90 3.06
N PRO A 87 -5.71 -4.43 3.36
CA PRO A 87 -6.95 -4.03 2.67
C PRO A 87 -7.25 -2.52 2.75
N GLU A 88 -6.78 -1.81 3.78
CA GLU A 88 -6.92 -0.35 3.89
C GLU A 88 -6.16 0.35 2.76
N VAL A 89 -5.00 -0.16 2.35
CA VAL A 89 -4.22 0.40 1.24
C VAL A 89 -5.01 0.36 -0.06
N LEU A 90 -5.61 -0.79 -0.37
CA LEU A 90 -6.47 -0.95 -1.55
C LEU A 90 -7.68 -0.01 -1.49
N GLN A 91 -8.34 0.08 -0.34
CA GLN A 91 -9.48 0.97 -0.15
C GLN A 91 -9.10 2.44 -0.33
N ARG A 92 -8.02 2.90 0.29
CA ARG A 92 -7.54 4.29 0.15
C ARG A 92 -7.15 4.61 -1.28
N ALA A 93 -6.52 3.68 -2.00
CA ALA A 93 -6.20 3.86 -3.42
C ALA A 93 -7.47 4.01 -4.27
N LYS A 94 -8.46 3.13 -4.09
CA LYS A 94 -9.76 3.18 -4.78
C LYS A 94 -10.54 4.47 -4.49
N MET A 95 -10.41 5.04 -3.30
CA MET A 95 -11.08 6.28 -2.86
C MET A 95 -10.44 7.56 -3.46
N GLY A 96 -9.58 7.45 -4.45
CA GLY A 96 -9.07 8.57 -5.25
C GLY A 96 -7.62 8.97 -4.96
N ALA A 97 -6.87 8.18 -4.20
CA ALA A 97 -5.43 8.38 -4.08
C ALA A 97 -4.67 7.92 -5.34
N ALA A 98 -5.23 6.97 -6.11
CA ALA A 98 -4.60 6.45 -7.32
C ALA A 98 -5.61 6.20 -8.45
N ASP A 99 -5.10 6.01 -9.67
CA ASP A 99 -5.89 5.53 -10.80
C ASP A 99 -5.89 4.00 -10.88
N SER A 100 -4.82 3.35 -10.41
CA SER A 100 -4.69 1.88 -10.38
C SER A 100 -3.80 1.43 -9.23
N LEU A 101 -3.90 0.13 -8.87
CA LEU A 101 -3.03 -0.49 -7.88
C LEU A 101 -2.56 -1.85 -8.40
N TRP A 102 -1.28 -2.12 -8.24
CA TRP A 102 -0.62 -3.36 -8.58
C TRP A 102 0.19 -3.90 -7.40
N TYR A 103 0.03 -5.19 -7.09
CA TYR A 103 0.80 -5.86 -6.04
C TYR A 103 2.08 -6.47 -6.61
N LYS A 104 3.25 -6.11 -6.07
CA LYS A 104 4.58 -6.53 -6.55
C LYS A 104 4.75 -8.05 -6.51
N ASP A 105 4.29 -8.69 -5.43
CA ASP A 105 4.54 -10.11 -5.15
C ASP A 105 3.31 -11.00 -5.50
N HIS A 106 2.15 -10.39 -5.74
CA HIS A 106 0.87 -11.07 -5.91
C HIS A 106 0.10 -10.59 -7.15
N GLY A 107 0.78 -9.89 -8.06
CA GLY A 107 0.15 -9.41 -9.28
C GLY A 107 -0.21 -10.55 -10.24
N THR A 108 -1.48 -10.67 -10.60
CA THR A 108 -1.97 -11.62 -11.62
C THR A 108 -1.76 -11.10 -13.04
N GLU A 109 -1.50 -9.81 -13.20
CA GLU A 109 -1.28 -9.12 -14.45
C GLU A 109 0.12 -8.47 -14.43
N GLU A 110 0.75 -8.38 -15.60
CA GLU A 110 2.05 -7.69 -15.71
C GLU A 110 1.93 -6.18 -15.44
N LEU A 111 2.91 -5.60 -14.74
CA LEU A 111 2.96 -4.18 -14.41
C LEU A 111 2.75 -3.27 -15.65
N MET A 112 3.43 -3.57 -16.77
CA MET A 112 3.32 -2.75 -17.98
C MET A 112 1.93 -2.80 -18.62
N SER A 113 1.20 -3.91 -18.47
CA SER A 113 -0.20 -3.99 -18.88
C SER A 113 -1.06 -3.04 -18.04
N VAL A 114 -0.90 -3.07 -16.72
CA VAL A 114 -1.61 -2.14 -15.80
C VAL A 114 -1.28 -0.69 -16.13
N VAL A 115 0.00 -0.37 -16.36
CA VAL A 115 0.45 0.96 -16.74
C VAL A 115 -0.23 1.45 -18.03
N LYS A 116 -0.23 0.63 -19.10
CA LYS A 116 -0.82 1.01 -20.41
C LYS A 116 -2.33 1.20 -20.31
N ARG A 117 -3.04 0.33 -19.62
CA ARG A 117 -4.48 0.45 -19.36
C ARG A 117 -4.79 1.72 -18.56
N THR A 118 -3.97 2.03 -17.54
CA THR A 118 -4.13 3.24 -16.73
C THR A 118 -3.94 4.50 -17.55
N LEU A 119 -2.92 4.51 -18.43
CA LEU A 119 -2.68 5.62 -19.36
C LEU A 119 -3.82 5.80 -20.38
N ALA A 120 -4.46 4.70 -20.79
CA ALA A 120 -5.65 4.71 -21.62
C ALA A 120 -6.92 5.20 -20.88
N GLY A 121 -6.83 5.45 -19.57
CA GLY A 121 -7.94 5.96 -18.75
C GLY A 121 -8.70 4.92 -17.95
N GLU A 122 -8.30 3.65 -18.03
CA GLU A 122 -8.89 2.61 -17.19
C GLU A 122 -8.46 2.75 -15.73
N LYS A 123 -9.32 2.26 -14.83
CA LYS A 123 -8.98 2.08 -13.41
C LYS A 123 -8.78 0.59 -13.17
N VAL A 124 -7.54 0.20 -12.89
CA VAL A 124 -7.17 -1.21 -12.70
C VAL A 124 -6.90 -1.46 -11.21
N PHE A 125 -7.86 -2.07 -10.55
CA PHE A 125 -7.76 -2.44 -9.15
C PHE A 125 -8.13 -3.90 -8.96
N PRO A 126 -7.41 -4.66 -8.11
CA PRO A 126 -7.89 -5.96 -7.65
C PRO A 126 -9.22 -5.82 -6.91
N ASP A 127 -10.05 -6.86 -6.95
CA ASP A 127 -11.31 -6.88 -6.20
C ASP A 127 -11.05 -6.82 -4.69
N THR A 128 -10.11 -7.63 -4.22
CA THR A 128 -9.68 -7.74 -2.82
C THR A 128 -8.17 -7.67 -2.70
N ALA A 129 -7.68 -7.34 -1.50
CA ALA A 129 -6.27 -7.51 -1.19
C ALA A 129 -5.91 -9.00 -1.19
N PRO A 130 -4.70 -9.39 -1.63
CA PRO A 130 -4.26 -10.78 -1.60
C PRO A 130 -4.27 -11.33 -0.18
N ALA A 131 -4.73 -12.58 -0.03
CA ALA A 131 -4.49 -13.34 1.17
C ALA A 131 -3.05 -13.84 1.18
N ILE A 132 -2.40 -13.79 2.33
CA ILE A 132 -1.02 -14.23 2.52
C ILE A 132 -0.95 -15.33 3.57
N GLU A 133 0.01 -16.23 3.40
CA GLU A 133 0.31 -17.24 4.41
C GLU A 133 1.08 -16.62 5.58
N MET A 134 0.66 -16.95 6.80
CA MET A 134 1.23 -16.49 8.06
C MET A 134 1.42 -17.71 8.97
N GLU A 135 2.61 -18.31 8.97
CA GLU A 135 2.95 -19.47 9.82
C GLU A 135 1.90 -20.61 9.82
N GLY A 136 1.45 -20.98 8.60
CA GLY A 136 0.49 -22.08 8.43
C GLY A 136 -0.98 -21.69 8.47
N THR A 137 -1.28 -20.38 8.61
CA THR A 137 -2.64 -19.87 8.44
C THR A 137 -2.71 -18.81 7.35
N MET A 138 -3.87 -18.64 6.74
CA MET A 138 -4.07 -17.59 5.74
C MET A 138 -4.67 -16.33 6.37
N SER A 139 -4.24 -15.14 5.93
CA SER A 139 -4.70 -13.87 6.50
C SER A 139 -6.19 -13.58 6.27
N ASP A 140 -6.84 -14.27 5.32
CA ASP A 140 -8.27 -14.14 5.01
C ASP A 140 -9.19 -14.80 6.06
N VAL A 141 -8.64 -15.55 7.02
CA VAL A 141 -9.41 -16.03 8.19
C VAL A 141 -9.82 -14.86 9.12
N PHE A 142 -9.16 -13.71 9.01
CA PHE A 142 -9.47 -12.54 9.81
C PHE A 142 -10.57 -11.70 9.16
N SER A 143 -11.58 -11.36 9.95
CA SER A 143 -12.63 -10.45 9.50
C SER A 143 -12.07 -9.02 9.27
N PRO A 144 -12.74 -8.19 8.44
CA PRO A 144 -12.35 -6.79 8.27
C PRO A 144 -12.24 -6.03 9.62
N ARG A 145 -13.15 -6.30 10.55
CA ARG A 145 -13.12 -5.70 11.89
C ARG A 145 -11.88 -6.10 12.69
N GLN A 146 -11.47 -7.35 12.59
CA GLN A 146 -10.26 -7.84 13.25
C GLN A 146 -9.02 -7.18 12.66
N LEU A 147 -8.96 -7.02 11.35
CA LEU A 147 -7.86 -6.32 10.69
C LEU A 147 -7.79 -4.84 11.10
N ASP A 148 -8.94 -4.16 11.26
CA ASP A 148 -8.98 -2.77 11.77
C ASP A 148 -8.45 -2.67 13.21
N ILE A 149 -8.83 -3.62 14.08
CA ILE A 149 -8.34 -3.70 15.45
C ILE A 149 -6.83 -3.96 15.48
N LEU A 150 -6.36 -4.93 14.71
CA LEU A 150 -4.94 -5.27 14.64
C LEU A 150 -4.11 -4.09 14.16
N ARG A 151 -4.58 -3.37 13.13
CA ARG A 151 -3.92 -2.17 12.60
C ARG A 151 -3.76 -1.08 13.64
N LEU A 152 -4.80 -0.80 14.42
CA LEU A 152 -4.73 0.20 15.48
C LEU A 152 -3.83 -0.28 16.64
N TYR A 153 -3.87 -1.58 16.95
CA TYR A 153 -3.02 -2.18 17.96
C TYR A 153 -1.53 -2.09 17.59
N ILE A 154 -1.19 -2.41 16.34
CA ILE A 154 0.18 -2.26 15.79
C ILE A 154 0.66 -0.81 15.84
N LYS A 155 -0.24 0.16 15.64
CA LYS A 155 0.05 1.61 15.76
C LYS A 155 0.24 2.08 17.22
N GLY A 156 0.09 1.18 18.20
CA GLY A 156 0.32 1.46 19.62
C GLY A 156 -0.87 2.07 20.37
N PHE A 157 -2.07 2.08 19.78
CA PHE A 157 -3.28 2.51 20.49
C PHE A 157 -3.62 1.54 21.63
N THR A 158 -4.04 2.09 22.77
CA THR A 158 -4.56 1.31 23.89
C THR A 158 -5.92 0.69 23.53
N TYR A 159 -6.31 -0.36 24.23
CA TYR A 159 -7.61 -1.01 24.00
C TYR A 159 -8.80 -0.06 24.17
N GLN A 160 -8.68 0.93 25.06
CA GLN A 160 -9.73 1.94 25.23
C GLN A 160 -9.82 2.86 24.00
N GLU A 161 -8.68 3.35 23.51
CA GLU A 161 -8.64 4.20 22.33
C GLU A 161 -9.11 3.46 21.07
N ILE A 162 -8.77 2.17 20.93
CA ILE A 162 -9.28 1.32 19.84
C ILE A 162 -10.80 1.17 19.96
N ALA A 163 -11.28 0.89 21.16
CA ALA A 163 -12.72 0.75 21.44
C ALA A 163 -13.49 2.02 21.05
N ASP A 164 -12.99 3.17 21.49
CA ASP A 164 -13.60 4.47 21.20
C ASP A 164 -13.60 4.80 19.69
N LYS A 165 -12.47 4.53 19.00
CA LYS A 165 -12.35 4.75 17.55
C LYS A 165 -13.27 3.87 16.72
N LEU A 166 -13.49 2.62 17.14
CA LEU A 166 -14.26 1.64 16.39
C LEU A 166 -15.70 1.47 16.87
N GLY A 167 -16.12 2.18 17.92
CA GLY A 167 -17.47 2.10 18.48
C GLY A 167 -17.81 0.75 19.08
N ILE A 168 -16.84 0.10 19.76
CA ILE A 168 -17.02 -1.19 20.44
C ILE A 168 -16.57 -1.08 21.90
N SER A 169 -16.80 -2.14 22.69
CA SER A 169 -16.31 -2.17 24.07
C SER A 169 -14.81 -2.53 24.15
N LYS A 170 -14.13 -2.09 25.19
CA LYS A 170 -12.74 -2.49 25.49
C LYS A 170 -12.59 -4.01 25.57
N ASN A 171 -13.57 -4.71 26.16
CA ASN A 171 -13.58 -6.17 26.19
C ASN A 171 -13.77 -6.77 24.79
N GLY A 172 -14.52 -6.11 23.92
CA GLY A 172 -14.65 -6.51 22.52
C GLY A 172 -13.33 -6.43 21.76
N VAL A 173 -12.52 -5.37 21.99
CA VAL A 173 -11.16 -5.28 21.41
C VAL A 173 -10.30 -6.45 21.87
N ARG A 174 -10.27 -6.71 23.20
CA ARG A 174 -9.51 -7.81 23.77
C ARG A 174 -9.93 -9.15 23.19
N TRP A 175 -11.21 -9.41 23.15
CA TRP A 175 -11.77 -10.65 22.62
C TRP A 175 -11.39 -10.88 21.15
N ASN A 176 -11.47 -9.84 20.30
CA ASN A 176 -11.08 -9.95 18.90
C ASN A 176 -9.61 -10.30 18.73
N LEU A 177 -8.71 -9.69 19.52
CA LEU A 177 -7.27 -10.02 19.46
C LEU A 177 -7.00 -11.45 19.96
N ASP A 178 -7.70 -11.92 21.01
CA ASP A 178 -7.58 -13.29 21.49
C ASP A 178 -8.11 -14.29 20.45
N ASP A 179 -9.26 -14.03 19.85
CA ASP A 179 -9.83 -14.85 18.78
C ASP A 179 -8.93 -14.92 17.53
N MET A 180 -8.23 -13.82 17.20
CA MET A 180 -7.24 -13.83 16.12
C MET A 180 -6.06 -14.74 16.43
N VAL A 181 -5.54 -14.70 17.67
CA VAL A 181 -4.45 -15.59 18.12
C VAL A 181 -4.91 -17.05 18.08
N GLU A 182 -6.10 -17.34 18.58
CA GLU A 182 -6.66 -18.69 18.56
C GLU A 182 -6.85 -19.24 17.15
N LYS A 183 -7.46 -18.46 16.24
CA LYS A 183 -7.70 -18.85 14.85
C LYS A 183 -6.43 -19.08 14.05
N SER A 184 -5.40 -18.31 14.32
CA SER A 184 -4.14 -18.38 13.58
C SER A 184 -3.15 -19.39 14.19
N GLY A 185 -3.39 -19.85 15.41
CA GLY A 185 -2.48 -20.76 16.12
C GLY A 185 -1.21 -20.11 16.64
N PHE A 186 -1.11 -18.78 16.65
CA PHE A 186 0.02 -18.06 17.22
C PHE A 186 0.09 -18.25 18.74
N GLU A 187 1.31 -18.26 19.27
CA GLU A 187 1.54 -18.40 20.72
C GLU A 187 1.09 -17.17 21.53
N SER A 188 1.08 -15.99 20.90
CA SER A 188 0.77 -14.72 21.56
C SER A 188 0.31 -13.65 20.57
N ARG A 189 -0.22 -12.53 21.12
CA ARG A 189 -0.55 -11.35 20.31
C ARG A 189 0.70 -10.68 19.73
N GLU A 190 1.81 -10.74 20.46
CA GLU A 190 3.10 -10.22 20.02
C GLU A 190 3.62 -11.00 18.81
N ALA A 191 3.48 -12.33 18.80
CA ALA A 191 3.81 -13.17 17.64
C ALA A 191 2.92 -12.83 16.44
N LEU A 192 1.61 -12.73 16.65
CA LEU A 192 0.68 -12.28 15.59
C LEU A 192 1.08 -10.92 15.01
N VAL A 193 1.43 -9.94 15.86
CA VAL A 193 1.86 -8.61 15.43
C VAL A 193 3.15 -8.68 14.62
N ALA A 194 4.15 -9.40 15.12
CA ALA A 194 5.44 -9.55 14.44
C ALA A 194 5.25 -10.15 13.04
N THR A 195 4.54 -11.28 12.96
CA THR A 195 4.27 -11.98 11.71
C THR A 195 3.44 -11.13 10.72
N ALA A 196 2.45 -10.37 11.20
CA ALA A 196 1.67 -9.46 10.36
C ALA A 196 2.53 -8.35 9.73
N ILE A 197 3.53 -7.85 10.46
CA ILE A 197 4.47 -6.83 9.95
C ILE A 197 5.47 -7.46 8.98
N GLU A 198 6.09 -8.59 9.35
CA GLU A 198 7.09 -9.30 8.53
C GLU A 198 6.53 -9.71 7.17
N ASN A 199 5.30 -10.22 7.15
CA ASN A 199 4.63 -10.63 5.91
C ASN A 199 3.91 -9.47 5.19
N LYS A 200 4.18 -8.22 5.57
CA LYS A 200 3.63 -7.03 4.91
C LYS A 200 2.10 -6.97 4.87
N LEU A 201 1.42 -7.68 5.77
CA LEU A 201 -0.02 -7.54 5.95
C LEU A 201 -0.35 -6.13 6.47
N MET A 202 0.50 -5.60 7.34
CA MET A 202 0.33 -4.27 7.92
C MET A 202 1.68 -3.58 8.11
N VAL A 203 1.65 -2.27 8.27
CA VAL A 203 2.81 -1.42 8.57
C VAL A 203 2.61 -0.67 9.88
N ILE A 204 3.67 -0.52 10.64
CA ILE A 204 3.62 0.13 11.97
C ILE A 204 3.03 1.53 11.88
N THR A 205 3.61 2.40 11.08
CA THR A 205 3.11 3.76 10.86
C THR A 205 3.78 4.36 9.63
N LEU A 206 2.97 4.97 8.76
CA LEU A 206 3.44 5.85 7.70
C LEU A 206 3.08 7.30 8.04
N LYS A 207 3.95 8.24 7.65
CA LYS A 207 3.71 9.66 7.81
C LYS A 207 2.91 10.16 6.62
N ASP A 208 1.79 10.79 6.89
CA ASP A 208 0.94 11.43 5.89
C ASP A 208 1.32 12.90 5.63
N GLU A 209 2.17 13.47 6.53
CA GLU A 209 2.69 14.85 6.51
C GLU A 209 4.18 14.87 6.86
#